data_90ff6ccdaacffc56c0cd5cd81ee42446
#
_entry.id   90ff6ccdaacffc56c0cd5cd81ee42446
#
_cell.length_a   1.000
_cell.length_b   1.000
_cell.length_c   1.000
_cell.angle_alpha   90.00
_cell.angle_beta   90.00
_cell.angle_gamma   90.00
#
_symmetry.space_group_name_H-M   'P 1'
#
loop_
_entity.id
_entity.type
_entity.pdbx_description
1 polymer ?
#
loop_
_entity_poly.entity_id
_entity_poly.type
_entity_poly.pdbx_seq_one_letter_code
_entity_poly.pdbx_strand_id
1 'polypeptide(L)'
;MRGRPSLYTNYSKESAIFANNTQKFWFMIVVVFAVSLCFLASEYWVLLLTTSFLISVACWGLNIVSGLAGQINLAHGFFVGIGTYTSAIIGGIATSNVIGYEFDMIIWLPLAGIVSAIIGLIIAPI
;
A
#
# COMPACT_ATOMS: atom_id res chain seq x y z
N MET A 1 36.43 -6.84 2.50
CA MET A 1 36.16 -7.62 3.74
C MET A 1 34.76 -8.19 3.64
N ARG A 2 34.67 -9.48 3.28
CA ARG A 2 33.41 -10.19 3.05
C ARG A 2 32.93 -10.87 4.34
N GLY A 3 31.67 -10.65 4.72
CA GLY A 3 30.88 -11.68 5.37
C GLY A 3 31.03 -11.84 6.88
N ARG A 4 31.20 -10.77 7.67
CA ARG A 4 30.85 -10.86 9.10
C ARG A 4 29.45 -10.27 9.27
N PRO A 5 28.47 -11.05 9.79
CA PRO A 5 27.20 -10.46 10.22
C PRO A 5 27.53 -9.39 11.27
N SER A 6 27.06 -8.18 11.05
CA SER A 6 27.17 -7.10 12.02
C SER A 6 26.34 -7.48 13.25
N LEU A 7 27.03 -8.01 14.28
CA LEU A 7 26.43 -8.27 15.59
C LEU A 7 26.06 -6.90 16.20
N TYR A 8 24.78 -6.59 16.22
CA TYR A 8 24.28 -5.39 16.88
C TYR A 8 24.25 -5.62 18.38
N THR A 9 25.02 -4.84 19.12
CA THR A 9 25.05 -4.88 20.60
C THR A 9 24.04 -3.90 21.23
N ASN A 10 23.31 -3.12 20.41
CA ASN A 10 22.39 -2.10 20.88
C ASN A 10 21.07 -2.18 20.10
N TYR A 11 19.94 -2.29 20.81
CA TYR A 11 18.58 -2.37 20.25
C TYR A 11 18.25 -1.23 19.27
N SER A 12 18.70 0.00 19.55
CA SER A 12 18.50 1.17 18.68
C SER A 12 19.20 1.06 17.31
N LYS A 13 20.25 0.25 17.20
CA LYS A 13 20.94 -0.02 15.93
C LYS A 13 20.32 -1.19 15.17
N GLU A 14 19.72 -2.11 15.87
CA GLU A 14 19.02 -3.27 15.30
C GLU A 14 17.66 -2.88 14.72
N SER A 15 16.96 -1.94 15.37
CA SER A 15 15.66 -1.41 14.89
C SER A 15 15.79 -0.29 13.86
N ALA A 16 17.01 0.14 13.51
CA ALA A 16 17.21 1.17 12.50
C ALA A 16 16.91 0.62 11.09
N ILE A 17 15.91 1.23 10.42
CA ILE A 17 15.49 0.86 9.05
C ILE A 17 16.69 0.92 8.07
N PHE A 18 17.64 1.83 8.31
CA PHE A 18 18.87 1.97 7.52
C PHE A 18 20.10 1.93 8.43
N ALA A 19 20.66 0.74 8.60
CA ALA A 19 21.85 0.56 9.44
C ALA A 19 23.14 1.08 8.79
N ASN A 20 23.22 1.09 7.45
CA ASN A 20 24.41 1.44 6.68
C ASN A 20 24.16 2.52 5.63
N ASN A 21 25.16 3.39 5.42
CA ASN A 21 25.12 4.40 4.36
C ASN A 21 24.97 3.80 2.95
N THR A 22 25.47 2.59 2.73
CA THR A 22 25.30 1.83 1.49
C THR A 22 23.82 1.50 1.23
N GLN A 23 23.06 1.14 2.27
CA GLN A 23 21.62 0.89 2.15
C GLN A 23 20.85 2.15 1.79
N LYS A 24 21.19 3.29 2.42
CA LYS A 24 20.61 4.60 2.09
C LYS A 24 20.88 5.00 0.64
N PHE A 25 22.10 4.76 0.16
CA PHE A 25 22.50 5.07 -1.21
C PHE A 25 21.68 4.24 -2.22
N TRP A 26 21.57 2.93 -2.02
CA TRP A 26 20.77 2.07 -2.90
C TRP A 26 19.28 2.39 -2.84
N PHE A 27 18.77 2.68 -1.66
CA PHE A 27 17.38 3.13 -1.51
C PHE A 27 17.12 4.43 -2.28
N MET A 28 18.03 5.42 -2.17
CA MET A 28 17.93 6.67 -2.90
C MET A 28 17.93 6.45 -4.41
N ILE A 29 18.78 5.56 -4.93
CA ILE A 29 18.81 5.19 -6.36
C ILE A 29 17.46 4.61 -6.78
N VAL A 30 16.90 3.68 -6.02
CA VAL A 30 15.61 3.05 -6.32
C VAL A 30 14.47 4.10 -6.32
N VAL A 31 14.47 5.01 -5.35
CA VAL A 31 13.46 6.09 -5.30
C VAL A 31 13.59 7.03 -6.49
N VAL A 32 14.81 7.49 -6.81
CA VAL A 32 15.04 8.37 -7.97
C VAL A 32 14.66 7.66 -9.27
N PHE A 33 14.99 6.38 -9.41
CA PHE A 33 14.59 5.58 -10.57
C PHE A 33 13.06 5.43 -10.68
N ALA A 34 12.38 5.15 -9.57
CA ALA A 34 10.92 5.04 -9.55
C ALA A 34 10.23 6.37 -9.92
N VAL A 35 10.73 7.49 -9.39
CA VAL A 35 10.22 8.82 -9.74
C VAL A 35 10.47 9.16 -11.20
N SER A 36 11.66 8.85 -11.74
CA SER A 36 11.96 9.10 -13.15
C SER A 36 11.11 8.26 -14.10
N LEU A 37 10.73 7.03 -13.72
CA LEU A 37 9.79 6.22 -14.49
C LEU A 37 8.41 6.88 -14.64
N CYS A 38 7.94 7.60 -13.63
CA CYS A 38 6.65 8.30 -13.71
C CYS A 38 6.63 9.39 -14.80
N PHE A 39 7.78 9.98 -15.11
CA PHE A 39 7.88 11.03 -16.14
C PHE A 39 8.29 10.53 -17.51
N LEU A 40 9.03 9.42 -17.58
CA LEU A 40 9.61 8.90 -18.81
C LEU A 40 8.81 7.74 -19.42
N ALA A 41 8.00 7.05 -18.61
CA ALA A 41 7.24 5.90 -19.06
C ALA A 41 5.97 6.32 -19.82
N SER A 42 5.55 5.50 -20.80
CA SER A 42 4.26 5.68 -21.47
C SER A 42 3.10 5.39 -20.49
N GLU A 43 1.91 5.92 -20.79
CA GLU A 43 0.69 5.74 -19.98
C GLU A 43 0.41 4.25 -19.62
N TYR A 44 0.67 3.36 -20.56
CA TYR A 44 0.54 1.92 -20.35
C TYR A 44 1.43 1.40 -19.21
N TRP A 45 2.71 1.79 -19.21
CA TRP A 45 3.65 1.37 -18.16
C TRP A 45 3.33 1.99 -16.81
N VAL A 46 2.89 3.24 -16.80
CA VAL A 46 2.45 3.91 -15.57
C VAL A 46 1.23 3.19 -14.97
N LEU A 47 0.24 2.85 -15.79
CA LEU A 47 -0.94 2.09 -15.36
C LEU A 47 -0.55 0.72 -14.78
N LEU A 48 0.32 -0.01 -15.47
CA LEU A 48 0.80 -1.33 -15.04
C LEU A 48 1.52 -1.26 -13.70
N LEU A 49 2.44 -0.30 -13.54
CA LEU A 49 3.19 -0.09 -12.31
C LEU A 49 2.27 0.31 -11.16
N THR A 50 1.34 1.24 -11.40
CA THR A 50 0.37 1.68 -10.38
C THR A 50 -0.48 0.51 -9.90
N THR A 51 -1.01 -0.30 -10.82
CA THR A 51 -1.78 -1.50 -10.47
C THR A 51 -0.94 -2.49 -9.66
N SER A 52 0.31 -2.71 -10.06
CA SER A 52 1.24 -3.59 -9.34
C SER A 52 1.53 -3.10 -7.93
N PHE A 53 1.70 -1.79 -7.72
CA PHE A 53 1.89 -1.21 -6.40
C PHE A 53 0.65 -1.35 -5.53
N LEU A 54 -0.55 -1.11 -6.05
CA LEU A 54 -1.81 -1.29 -5.32
C LEU A 54 -1.99 -2.74 -4.86
N ILE A 55 -1.72 -3.70 -5.74
CA ILE A 55 -1.78 -5.13 -5.39
C ILE A 55 -0.71 -5.46 -4.33
N SER A 56 0.49 -4.91 -4.43
CA SER A 56 1.55 -5.13 -3.45
C SER A 56 1.17 -4.62 -2.06
N VAL A 57 0.52 -3.45 -1.96
CA VAL A 57 0.02 -2.91 -0.69
C VAL A 57 -1.06 -3.82 -0.10
N ALA A 58 -1.98 -4.33 -0.93
CA ALA A 58 -2.99 -5.29 -0.48
C ALA A 58 -2.36 -6.59 0.03
N CYS A 59 -1.35 -7.12 -0.68
CA CYS A 59 -0.60 -8.31 -0.24
C CYS A 59 0.16 -8.08 1.07
N TRP A 60 0.73 -6.90 1.28
CA TRP A 60 1.38 -6.56 2.55
C TRP A 60 0.39 -6.50 3.70
N GLY A 61 -0.80 -5.91 3.48
CA GLY A 61 -1.88 -5.93 4.46
C GLY A 61 -2.28 -7.35 4.85
N LEU A 62 -2.42 -8.24 3.88
CA LEU A 62 -2.71 -9.65 4.14
C LEU A 62 -1.57 -10.33 4.91
N ASN A 63 -0.32 -10.06 4.55
CA ASN A 63 0.84 -10.63 5.23
C ASN A 63 0.97 -10.17 6.69
N ILE A 64 0.58 -8.94 7.02
CA ILE A 64 0.55 -8.47 8.40
C ILE A 64 -0.47 -9.27 9.22
N VAL A 65 -1.66 -9.48 8.70
CA VAL A 65 -2.70 -10.21 9.43
C VAL A 65 -2.38 -11.72 9.51
N SER A 66 -2.01 -12.35 8.41
CA SER A 66 -1.74 -13.79 8.39
C SER A 66 -0.35 -14.13 8.94
N GLY A 67 0.66 -13.31 8.68
CA GLY A 67 2.03 -13.57 9.07
C GLY A 67 2.35 -13.18 10.52
N LEU A 68 1.94 -11.97 10.95
CA LEU A 68 2.25 -11.47 12.29
C LEU A 68 1.16 -11.83 13.32
N ALA A 69 -0.12 -11.74 12.95
CA ALA A 69 -1.22 -12.10 13.84
C ALA A 69 -1.57 -13.60 13.81
N GLY A 70 -1.03 -14.36 12.86
CA GLY A 70 -1.28 -15.79 12.73
C GLY A 70 -2.74 -16.16 12.40
N GLN A 71 -3.52 -15.22 11.91
CA GLN A 71 -4.93 -15.38 11.57
C GLN A 71 -5.14 -15.61 10.09
N ILE A 72 -5.97 -16.58 9.73
CA ILE A 72 -6.38 -16.79 8.34
C ILE A 72 -7.44 -15.74 8.00
N ASN A 73 -7.08 -14.76 7.18
CA ASN A 73 -7.99 -13.71 6.76
C ASN A 73 -8.60 -14.02 5.37
N LEU A 74 -9.73 -14.71 5.36
CA LEU A 74 -10.51 -14.98 4.15
C LEU A 74 -11.28 -13.73 3.67
N ALA A 75 -11.52 -12.76 4.55
CA ALA A 75 -12.27 -11.55 4.25
C ALA A 75 -11.42 -10.44 3.60
N HIS A 76 -10.10 -10.64 3.41
CA HIS A 76 -9.22 -9.60 2.91
C HIS A 76 -9.69 -9.03 1.54
N GLY A 77 -10.06 -9.91 0.61
CA GLY A 77 -10.61 -9.50 -0.68
C GLY A 77 -11.90 -8.69 -0.59
N PHE A 78 -12.74 -8.99 0.40
CA PHE A 78 -13.97 -8.23 0.69
C PHE A 78 -13.65 -6.79 1.11
N PHE A 79 -12.68 -6.58 2.01
CA PHE A 79 -12.27 -5.23 2.42
C PHE A 79 -11.63 -4.43 1.30
N VAL A 80 -10.81 -5.07 0.45
CA VAL A 80 -10.28 -4.45 -0.77
C VAL A 80 -11.43 -4.05 -1.70
N GLY A 81 -12.43 -4.91 -1.88
CA GLY A 81 -13.63 -4.61 -2.65
C GLY A 81 -14.40 -3.39 -2.12
N ILE A 82 -14.65 -3.32 -0.82
CA ILE A 82 -15.32 -2.17 -0.19
C ILE A 82 -14.54 -0.88 -0.47
N GLY A 83 -13.23 -0.88 -0.25
CA GLY A 83 -12.37 0.27 -0.53
C GLY A 83 -12.47 0.71 -1.99
N THR A 84 -12.42 -0.24 -2.92
CA THR A 84 -12.54 0.02 -4.36
C THR A 84 -13.89 0.62 -4.74
N TYR A 85 -15.00 0.04 -4.26
CA TYR A 85 -16.33 0.59 -4.52
C TYR A 85 -16.51 1.99 -3.91
N THR A 86 -16.04 2.20 -2.70
CA THR A 86 -16.11 3.50 -2.04
C THR A 86 -15.33 4.56 -2.83
N SER A 87 -14.12 4.24 -3.27
CA SER A 87 -13.31 5.15 -4.08
C SER A 87 -13.93 5.41 -5.46
N ALA A 88 -14.55 4.39 -6.08
CA ALA A 88 -15.24 4.55 -7.36
C ALA A 88 -16.48 5.45 -7.27
N ILE A 89 -17.23 5.37 -6.17
CA ILE A 89 -18.41 6.23 -5.96
C ILE A 89 -17.99 7.68 -5.61
N ILE A 90 -17.01 7.85 -4.72
CA ILE A 90 -16.66 9.19 -4.22
C ILE A 90 -15.75 9.93 -5.22
N GLY A 91 -14.78 9.25 -5.83
CA GLY A 91 -13.81 9.85 -6.75
C GLY A 91 -14.10 9.62 -8.23
N GLY A 92 -15.08 8.76 -8.56
CA GLY A 92 -15.41 8.43 -9.94
C GLY A 92 -16.23 9.53 -10.64
N ILE A 93 -16.16 9.50 -11.97
CA ILE A 93 -16.97 10.36 -12.84
C ILE A 93 -18.38 9.81 -12.90
N ALA A 94 -19.39 10.68 -12.73
CA ALA A 94 -20.79 10.32 -12.88
C ALA A 94 -21.07 9.88 -14.32
N THR A 95 -21.55 8.64 -14.48
CA THR A 95 -21.98 8.08 -15.75
C THR A 95 -23.46 7.70 -15.64
N SER A 96 -24.15 7.51 -16.76
CA SER A 96 -25.62 7.22 -16.78
C SER A 96 -26.06 6.06 -15.86
N ASN A 97 -25.16 5.15 -15.51
CA ASN A 97 -25.44 3.97 -14.67
C ASN A 97 -24.67 3.94 -13.34
N VAL A 98 -23.76 4.89 -13.09
CA VAL A 98 -22.92 4.92 -11.88
C VAL A 98 -22.93 6.32 -11.32
N ILE A 99 -23.27 6.45 -10.04
CA ILE A 99 -23.19 7.71 -9.30
C ILE A 99 -21.74 7.95 -8.94
N GLY A 100 -21.17 9.07 -9.40
CA GLY A 100 -19.84 9.53 -9.03
C GLY A 100 -19.92 10.96 -8.50
N TYR A 101 -19.16 11.26 -7.45
CA TYR A 101 -19.16 12.60 -6.83
C TYR A 101 -17.95 13.44 -7.26
N GLU A 102 -17.03 12.90 -8.03
CA GLU A 102 -15.84 13.57 -8.58
C GLU A 102 -14.99 14.32 -7.53
N PHE A 103 -14.92 13.80 -6.30
CA PHE A 103 -14.07 14.39 -5.27
C PHE A 103 -12.58 14.14 -5.56
N ASP A 104 -11.74 15.09 -5.12
CA ASP A 104 -10.29 14.96 -5.22
C ASP A 104 -9.75 13.75 -4.49
N MET A 105 -8.63 13.20 -5.01
CA MET A 105 -7.95 12.03 -4.46
C MET A 105 -7.61 12.16 -2.96
N ILE A 106 -7.28 13.38 -2.51
CA ILE A 106 -6.97 13.68 -1.11
C ILE A 106 -8.17 13.40 -0.19
N ILE A 107 -9.40 13.48 -0.72
CA ILE A 107 -10.64 13.27 0.03
C ILE A 107 -11.10 11.82 -0.06
N TRP A 108 -11.21 11.26 -1.27
CA TRP A 108 -11.76 9.91 -1.42
C TRP A 108 -10.84 8.80 -0.91
N LEU A 109 -9.50 9.01 -0.94
CA LEU A 109 -8.54 7.99 -0.47
C LEU A 109 -8.68 7.71 1.04
N PRO A 110 -8.64 8.73 1.95
CA PRO A 110 -8.85 8.48 3.37
C PRO A 110 -10.29 8.02 3.68
N LEU A 111 -11.30 8.52 2.97
CA LEU A 111 -12.69 8.09 3.15
C LEU A 111 -12.88 6.60 2.84
N ALA A 112 -12.30 6.10 1.76
CA ALA A 112 -12.34 4.67 1.42
C ALA A 112 -11.69 3.81 2.52
N GLY A 113 -10.57 4.28 3.11
CA GLY A 113 -9.93 3.63 4.24
C GLY A 113 -10.79 3.63 5.51
N ILE A 114 -11.42 4.76 5.84
CA ILE A 114 -12.30 4.89 7.02
C ILE A 114 -13.53 3.99 6.88
N VAL A 115 -14.18 3.97 5.73
CA VAL A 115 -15.35 3.11 5.47
C VAL A 115 -14.98 1.63 5.63
N SER A 116 -13.86 1.21 5.03
CA SER A 116 -13.38 -0.16 5.19
C SER A 116 -13.05 -0.51 6.65
N ALA A 117 -12.45 0.43 7.40
CA ALA A 117 -12.14 0.24 8.82
C ALA A 117 -13.40 0.13 9.68
N ILE A 118 -14.41 0.98 9.46
CA ILE A 118 -15.68 0.92 10.19
C ILE A 118 -16.38 -0.42 9.98
N ILE A 119 -16.45 -0.88 8.72
CA ILE A 119 -17.04 -2.19 8.40
C ILE A 119 -16.24 -3.31 9.06
N GLY A 120 -14.90 -3.21 9.06
CA GLY A 120 -14.03 -4.14 9.76
C GLY A 120 -14.30 -4.21 11.26
N LEU A 121 -14.51 -3.06 11.92
CA LEU A 121 -14.85 -3.00 13.35
C LEU A 121 -16.21 -3.61 13.68
N ILE A 122 -17.18 -3.51 12.78
CA ILE A 122 -18.51 -4.10 12.94
C ILE A 122 -18.46 -5.62 12.82
N ILE A 123 -17.63 -6.13 11.90
CA ILE A 123 -17.55 -7.58 11.60
C ILE A 123 -16.58 -8.29 12.55
N ALA A 124 -15.54 -7.61 13.05
CA ALA A 124 -14.49 -8.22 13.89
C ALA A 124 -14.98 -8.92 15.17
N PRO A 125 -16.02 -8.45 15.90
CA PRO A 125 -16.49 -9.11 17.12
C PRO A 125 -17.38 -10.34 16.88
N ILE A 126 -17.67 -10.72 15.64
CA ILE A 126 -18.47 -11.89 15.27
C ILE A 126 -17.55 -13.06 14.95
#